data_55a7ab756c5c2fbbf19902b79f084ff5
#
_entry.id   55a7ab756c5c2fbbf19902b79f084ff5
#
_cell.length_a   1.000
_cell.length_b   1.000
_cell.length_c   1.000
_cell.angle_alpha   90.00
_cell.angle_beta   90.00
_cell.angle_gamma   90.00
#
_symmetry.space_group_name_H-M   'P 1'
#
loop_
_entity.id
_entity.type
_entity.pdbx_description
1 polymer ?
#
loop_
_entity_poly.entity_id
_entity_poly.type
_entity_poly.pdbx_seq_one_letter_code
_entity_poly.pdbx_strand_id
1 'polypeptide(L)'
;MSDLPRVTEILKPYVDYSMIASDVLDAASDRGIRVHNYCAAYAKGIYSEPMDADCHGYLESFLIWFNKYVAEVLAVEIELVSPFGYIGHADLIVRLKDKRVPLIDLKTPLTGSKTWKAQIAAYLHEAAKPPYHAEIAGTLQLNSNGRTPRMAWLEDDGMAFQAFLGSLNAFRYFRK
;
A
#
# COMPACT_ATOMS: atom_id res chain seq x y z
N MET A 1 25.14 0.11 -8.26
CA MET A 1 23.81 0.67 -8.54
C MET A 1 23.49 1.62 -7.41
N SER A 2 23.24 2.90 -7.68
CA SER A 2 22.80 3.82 -6.63
C SER A 2 21.45 3.33 -6.11
N ASP A 3 21.36 3.06 -4.80
CA ASP A 3 20.10 2.70 -4.16
C ASP A 3 19.09 3.83 -4.35
N LEU A 4 18.09 3.59 -5.19
CA LEU A 4 17.00 4.53 -5.36
C LEU A 4 16.19 4.61 -4.05
N PRO A 5 15.80 5.82 -3.61
CA PRO A 5 15.00 5.95 -2.40
C PRO A 5 13.62 5.34 -2.58
N ARG A 6 13.11 4.72 -1.51
CA ARG A 6 11.74 4.19 -1.47
C ARG A 6 10.74 5.32 -1.26
N VAL A 7 9.56 5.19 -1.84
CA VAL A 7 8.45 6.15 -1.65
C VAL A 7 8.17 6.39 -0.16
N THR A 8 8.15 5.33 0.64
CA THR A 8 7.91 5.43 2.09
C THR A 8 9.03 6.14 2.84
N GLU A 9 10.29 6.01 2.39
CA GLU A 9 11.44 6.74 2.93
C GLU A 9 11.35 8.24 2.62
N ILE A 10 10.96 8.59 1.39
CA ILE A 10 10.77 9.97 0.93
C ILE A 10 9.66 10.66 1.75
N LEU A 11 8.59 9.93 2.06
CA LEU A 11 7.43 10.48 2.78
C LEU A 11 7.57 10.43 4.32
N LYS A 12 8.59 9.73 4.85
CA LYS A 12 8.80 9.58 6.29
C LYS A 12 8.82 10.91 7.07
N PRO A 13 9.43 12.01 6.60
CA PRO A 13 9.43 13.30 7.32
C PRO A 13 8.06 13.94 7.51
N TYR A 14 7.05 13.49 6.76
CA TYR A 14 5.68 14.03 6.80
C TYR A 14 4.72 13.19 7.65
N VAL A 15 5.24 12.18 8.35
CA VAL A 15 4.47 11.34 9.27
C VAL A 15 4.91 11.69 10.69
N ASP A 16 3.95 12.05 11.54
CA ASP A 16 4.21 12.35 12.94
C ASP A 16 3.81 11.15 13.82
N TYR A 17 4.80 10.53 14.43
CA TYR A 17 4.65 9.46 15.41
C TYR A 17 5.12 9.88 16.80
N SER A 18 5.39 11.18 17.02
CA SER A 18 6.01 11.68 18.27
C SER A 18 5.21 11.35 19.53
N MET A 19 3.89 11.16 19.40
CA MET A 19 2.99 10.85 20.51
C MET A 19 2.83 9.35 20.78
N ILE A 20 3.52 8.49 20.01
CA ILE A 20 3.39 7.03 20.13
C ILE A 20 4.72 6.45 20.62
N ALA A 21 4.67 5.61 21.65
CA ALA A 21 5.85 4.95 22.19
C ALA A 21 6.50 4.04 21.13
N SER A 22 7.83 3.97 21.10
CA SER A 22 8.57 3.25 20.07
C SER A 22 8.25 1.76 20.02
N ASP A 23 8.10 1.12 21.16
CA ASP A 23 7.74 -0.30 21.26
C ASP A 23 6.35 -0.60 20.67
N VAL A 24 5.40 0.35 20.83
CA VAL A 24 4.07 0.25 20.20
C VAL A 24 4.15 0.39 18.68
N LEU A 25 5.00 1.30 18.19
CA LEU A 25 5.25 1.47 16.77
C LEU A 25 5.91 0.24 16.15
N ASP A 26 6.91 -0.31 16.82
CA ASP A 26 7.65 -1.49 16.35
C ASP A 26 6.72 -2.71 16.29
N ALA A 27 5.92 -2.94 17.34
CA ALA A 27 4.92 -4.01 17.35
C ALA A 27 3.85 -3.85 16.26
N ALA A 28 3.39 -2.61 16.01
CA ALA A 28 2.41 -2.32 14.96
C ALA A 28 3.02 -2.51 13.55
N SER A 29 4.27 -2.13 13.34
CA SER A 29 5.01 -2.30 12.09
C SER A 29 5.21 -3.79 11.79
N ASP A 30 5.69 -4.56 12.76
CA ASP A 30 5.89 -6.02 12.64
C ASP A 30 4.57 -6.74 12.31
N ARG A 31 3.50 -6.44 13.05
CA ARG A 31 2.17 -6.97 12.73
C ARG A 31 1.72 -6.58 11.33
N GLY A 32 1.94 -5.33 10.92
CA GLY A 32 1.61 -4.87 9.57
C GLY A 32 2.29 -5.71 8.50
N ILE A 33 3.59 -5.97 8.63
CA ILE A 33 4.36 -6.82 7.70
C ILE A 33 3.77 -8.23 7.64
N ARG A 34 3.47 -8.84 8.80
CA ARG A 34 2.87 -10.18 8.85
C ARG A 34 1.49 -10.23 8.17
N VAL A 35 0.63 -9.23 8.41
CA VAL A 35 -0.68 -9.12 7.76
C VAL A 35 -0.54 -9.02 6.25
N HIS A 36 0.36 -8.16 5.73
CA HIS A 36 0.61 -8.03 4.30
C HIS A 36 1.06 -9.37 3.69
N ASN A 37 1.99 -10.08 4.35
CA ASN A 37 2.45 -11.38 3.91
C ASN A 37 1.33 -12.42 3.82
N TYR A 38 0.42 -12.46 4.80
CA TYR A 38 -0.75 -13.37 4.76
C TYR A 38 -1.73 -13.00 3.63
N CYS A 39 -2.02 -11.71 3.45
CA CYS A 39 -2.87 -11.25 2.35
C CYS A 39 -2.24 -11.56 0.98
N ALA A 40 -0.93 -11.34 0.84
CA ALA A 40 -0.18 -11.64 -0.38
C ALA A 40 -0.16 -13.14 -0.68
N ALA A 41 0.07 -14.00 0.33
CA ALA A 41 0.03 -15.45 0.17
C ALA A 41 -1.35 -15.92 -0.31
N TYR A 42 -2.42 -15.40 0.31
CA TYR A 42 -3.78 -15.72 -0.13
C TYR A 42 -4.05 -15.28 -1.57
N ALA A 43 -3.67 -14.05 -1.92
CA ALA A 43 -3.85 -13.52 -3.27
C ALA A 43 -3.07 -14.31 -4.34
N LYS A 44 -1.91 -14.87 -3.98
CA LYS A 44 -1.10 -15.76 -4.83
C LYS A 44 -1.63 -17.20 -4.90
N GLY A 45 -2.63 -17.57 -4.09
CA GLY A 45 -3.09 -18.95 -3.95
C GLY A 45 -2.05 -19.88 -3.32
N ILE A 46 -1.14 -19.34 -2.51
CA ILE A 46 -0.08 -20.10 -1.83
C ILE A 46 -0.55 -20.43 -0.42
N TYR A 47 -0.28 -21.67 0.00
CA TYR A 47 -0.50 -22.06 1.40
C TYR A 47 0.39 -21.20 2.31
N SER A 48 -0.19 -20.65 3.37
CA SER A 48 0.54 -20.03 4.47
C SER A 48 0.43 -20.88 5.73
N GLU A 49 1.48 -20.85 6.57
CA GLU A 49 1.46 -21.46 7.88
C GLU A 49 0.32 -20.91 8.76
N PRO A 50 -0.03 -21.59 9.87
CA PRO A 50 -1.01 -21.11 10.82
C PRO A 50 -0.72 -19.65 11.20
N MET A 51 -1.74 -18.82 11.11
CA MET A 51 -1.60 -17.39 11.30
C MET A 51 -1.56 -17.02 12.77
N ASP A 52 -0.75 -16.01 13.09
CA ASP A 52 -0.72 -15.40 14.41
C ASP A 52 -2.10 -14.83 14.80
N ALA A 53 -2.50 -15.03 16.04
CA ALA A 53 -3.83 -14.64 16.51
C ALA A 53 -4.13 -13.14 16.35
N ASP A 54 -3.12 -12.27 16.47
CA ASP A 54 -3.23 -10.82 16.32
C ASP A 54 -3.36 -10.36 14.86
N CYS A 55 -3.14 -11.25 13.89
CA CYS A 55 -3.30 -11.01 12.46
C CYS A 55 -4.64 -11.51 11.90
N HIS A 56 -5.33 -12.39 12.62
CA HIS A 56 -6.52 -13.12 12.14
C HIS A 56 -7.62 -12.20 11.64
N GLY A 57 -8.05 -11.22 12.45
CA GLY A 57 -9.12 -10.31 12.06
C GLY A 57 -8.78 -9.45 10.85
N TYR A 58 -7.52 -9.07 10.69
CA TYR A 58 -7.11 -8.32 9.49
C TYR A 58 -7.24 -9.15 8.22
N LEU A 59 -6.85 -10.45 8.25
CA LEU A 59 -7.03 -11.31 7.09
C LEU A 59 -8.51 -11.57 6.83
N GLU A 60 -9.34 -11.83 7.84
CA GLU A 60 -10.79 -11.96 7.66
C GLU A 60 -11.37 -10.73 6.98
N SER A 61 -10.97 -9.54 7.43
CA SER A 61 -11.36 -8.27 6.82
C SER A 61 -10.96 -8.19 5.34
N PHE A 62 -9.72 -8.57 5.02
CA PHE A 62 -9.24 -8.66 3.64
C PHE A 62 -10.07 -9.64 2.79
N LEU A 63 -10.34 -10.83 3.31
CA LEU A 63 -11.10 -11.88 2.60
C LEU A 63 -12.52 -11.45 2.25
N ILE A 64 -13.19 -10.68 3.13
CA ILE A 64 -14.53 -10.13 2.85
C ILE A 64 -14.48 -9.27 1.58
N TRP A 65 -13.50 -8.37 1.48
CA TRP A 65 -13.36 -7.50 0.30
C TRP A 65 -12.92 -8.30 -0.92
N PHE A 66 -11.88 -9.12 -0.77
CA PHE A 66 -11.28 -9.87 -1.86
C PHE A 66 -12.30 -10.78 -2.55
N ASN A 67 -12.99 -11.63 -1.80
CA ASN A 67 -13.98 -12.57 -2.35
C ASN A 67 -15.18 -11.87 -2.97
N LYS A 68 -15.55 -10.69 -2.45
CA LYS A 68 -16.68 -9.93 -2.95
C LYS A 68 -16.38 -9.21 -4.26
N TYR A 69 -15.20 -8.61 -4.38
CA TYR A 69 -14.93 -7.66 -5.45
C TYR A 69 -13.88 -8.10 -6.47
N VAL A 70 -12.92 -8.97 -6.11
CA VAL A 70 -11.82 -9.37 -7.00
C VAL A 70 -12.29 -10.47 -7.95
N ALA A 71 -12.06 -10.26 -9.25
CA ALA A 71 -12.29 -11.26 -10.28
C ALA A 71 -10.98 -11.97 -10.67
N GLU A 72 -9.86 -11.23 -10.70
CA GLU A 72 -8.56 -11.74 -11.13
C GLU A 72 -7.46 -10.98 -10.39
N VAL A 73 -6.41 -11.68 -9.99
CA VAL A 73 -5.17 -11.08 -9.46
C VAL A 73 -4.19 -10.93 -10.60
N LEU A 74 -3.80 -9.69 -10.89
CA LEU A 74 -2.85 -9.40 -11.97
C LEU A 74 -1.41 -9.37 -11.47
N ALA A 75 -1.20 -8.83 -10.26
CA ALA A 75 0.12 -8.79 -9.64
C ALA A 75 0.02 -8.63 -8.11
N VAL A 76 1.03 -9.15 -7.39
CA VAL A 76 1.14 -9.13 -5.92
C VAL A 76 2.57 -8.78 -5.54
N GLU A 77 2.74 -7.84 -4.58
CA GLU A 77 4.06 -7.40 -4.10
C GLU A 77 4.95 -6.93 -5.27
N ILE A 78 4.54 -5.83 -5.90
CA ILE A 78 5.15 -5.34 -7.13
C ILE A 78 6.17 -4.25 -6.82
N GLU A 79 7.40 -4.43 -7.30
CA GLU A 79 8.37 -3.35 -7.35
C GLU A 79 8.13 -2.48 -8.58
N LEU A 80 7.95 -1.18 -8.33
CA LEU A 80 7.70 -0.15 -9.34
C LEU A 80 8.90 0.80 -9.38
N VAL A 81 9.72 0.69 -10.42
CA VAL A 81 10.90 1.55 -10.60
C VAL A 81 10.54 2.73 -11.49
N SER A 82 10.68 3.94 -10.95
CA SER A 82 10.34 5.16 -11.66
C SER A 82 11.55 5.81 -12.35
N PRO A 83 11.38 6.30 -13.60
CA PRO A 83 12.40 7.14 -14.26
C PRO A 83 12.64 8.45 -13.51
N PHE A 84 11.73 8.87 -12.64
CA PHE A 84 11.98 9.98 -11.70
C PHE A 84 12.97 9.62 -10.58
N GLY A 85 13.48 8.37 -10.53
CA GLY A 85 14.52 7.94 -9.60
C GLY A 85 13.99 7.68 -8.19
N TYR A 86 12.93 6.92 -8.06
CA TYR A 86 12.41 6.34 -6.83
C TYR A 86 11.90 4.91 -7.06
N ILE A 87 11.72 4.17 -5.99
CA ILE A 87 11.15 2.82 -6.01
C ILE A 87 9.88 2.80 -5.15
N GLY A 88 8.80 2.27 -5.72
CA GLY A 88 7.56 1.93 -5.04
C GLY A 88 7.41 0.42 -4.85
N HIS A 89 6.68 0.01 -3.81
CA HIS A 89 6.24 -1.37 -3.61
C HIS A 89 4.73 -1.34 -3.40
N ALA A 90 3.99 -1.84 -4.39
CA ALA A 90 2.53 -1.92 -4.33
C ALA A 90 2.10 -3.33 -3.91
N ASP A 91 1.10 -3.41 -3.04
CA ASP A 91 0.66 -4.71 -2.50
C ASP A 91 -0.07 -5.55 -3.55
N LEU A 92 -1.03 -4.94 -4.28
CA LEU A 92 -1.89 -5.66 -5.22
C LEU A 92 -2.23 -4.81 -6.45
N ILE A 93 -2.25 -5.44 -7.61
CA ILE A 93 -2.99 -4.98 -8.78
C ILE A 93 -3.96 -6.09 -9.16
N VAL A 94 -5.25 -5.76 -9.22
CA VAL A 94 -6.33 -6.73 -9.45
C VAL A 94 -7.27 -6.24 -10.53
N ARG A 95 -7.98 -7.16 -11.15
CA ARG A 95 -9.18 -6.86 -11.92
C ARG A 95 -10.40 -7.07 -11.04
N LEU A 96 -11.21 -6.04 -10.87
CA LEU A 96 -12.46 -6.16 -10.14
C LEU A 96 -13.56 -6.81 -11.01
N LYS A 97 -14.61 -7.30 -10.38
CA LYS A 97 -15.79 -7.86 -11.06
C LYS A 97 -16.52 -6.85 -11.97
N ASP A 98 -16.36 -5.56 -11.69
CA ASP A 98 -16.85 -4.45 -12.53
C ASP A 98 -15.88 -4.06 -13.67
N LYS A 99 -14.82 -4.85 -13.86
CA LYS A 99 -13.76 -4.74 -14.89
C LYS A 99 -12.70 -3.66 -14.67
N ARG A 100 -12.82 -2.78 -13.68
CA ARG A 100 -11.77 -1.81 -13.35
C ARG A 100 -10.49 -2.53 -12.90
N VAL A 101 -9.35 -1.90 -13.15
CA VAL A 101 -8.03 -2.41 -12.78
C VAL A 101 -7.39 -1.44 -11.76
N PRO A 102 -7.70 -1.58 -10.46
CA PRO A 102 -7.07 -0.77 -9.44
C PRO A 102 -5.71 -1.33 -8.98
N LEU A 103 -4.85 -0.39 -8.55
CA LEU A 103 -3.78 -0.62 -7.61
C LEU A 103 -4.33 -0.46 -6.19
N ILE A 104 -4.10 -1.46 -5.35
CA ILE A 104 -4.57 -1.49 -3.95
C ILE A 104 -3.36 -1.55 -3.03
N ASP A 105 -3.36 -0.65 -2.06
CA ASP A 105 -2.38 -0.60 -0.99
C ASP A 105 -3.07 -0.92 0.35
N LEU A 106 -2.61 -1.95 1.04
CA LEU A 106 -3.20 -2.43 2.28
C LEU A 106 -2.75 -1.57 3.46
N LYS A 107 -3.65 -1.30 4.39
CA LYS A 107 -3.35 -0.53 5.60
C LYS A 107 -3.95 -1.18 6.84
N THR A 108 -3.13 -1.35 7.87
CA THR A 108 -3.54 -1.87 9.18
C THR A 108 -3.81 -0.80 10.25
N PRO A 109 -3.26 0.44 10.18
CA PRO A 109 -3.56 1.48 11.16
C PRO A 109 -5.03 1.91 11.15
N LEU A 110 -5.57 2.23 12.33
CA LEU A 110 -6.95 2.70 12.48
C LEU A 110 -7.19 4.10 11.91
N THR A 111 -6.17 4.95 11.95
CA THR A 111 -6.24 6.33 11.46
C THR A 111 -5.50 6.48 10.15
N GLY A 112 -6.14 7.16 9.18
CA GLY A 112 -5.53 7.45 7.91
C GLY A 112 -4.46 8.55 7.99
N SER A 113 -3.52 8.53 7.04
CA SER A 113 -2.52 9.58 6.88
C SER A 113 -2.65 10.24 5.51
N LYS A 114 -2.39 11.53 5.43
CA LYS A 114 -2.32 12.26 4.15
C LYS A 114 -1.20 11.72 3.25
N THR A 115 -0.15 11.17 3.85
CA THR A 115 0.97 10.55 3.11
C THR A 115 0.54 9.34 2.30
N TRP A 116 -0.53 8.63 2.69
CA TRP A 116 -1.05 7.50 1.92
C TRP A 116 -1.50 7.89 0.51
N LYS A 117 -2.13 9.07 0.37
CA LYS A 117 -2.55 9.57 -0.96
C LYS A 117 -1.34 9.84 -1.85
N ALA A 118 -0.31 10.51 -1.32
CA ALA A 118 0.93 10.76 -2.05
C ALA A 118 1.67 9.45 -2.41
N GLN A 119 1.66 8.47 -1.50
CA GLN A 119 2.25 7.14 -1.70
C GLN A 119 1.58 6.41 -2.87
N ILE A 120 0.24 6.24 -2.82
CA ILE A 120 -0.47 5.51 -3.87
C ILE A 120 -0.51 6.26 -5.20
N ALA A 121 -0.43 7.60 -5.21
CA ALA A 121 -0.29 8.37 -6.43
C ALA A 121 1.06 8.12 -7.12
N ALA A 122 2.15 8.04 -6.34
CA ALA A 122 3.46 7.67 -6.86
C ALA A 122 3.47 6.25 -7.44
N TYR A 123 2.78 5.31 -6.80
CA TYR A 123 2.65 3.93 -7.29
C TYR A 123 1.79 3.88 -8.56
N LEU A 124 0.64 4.55 -8.58
CA LEU A 124 -0.27 4.58 -9.72
C LEU A 124 0.42 5.16 -10.96
N HIS A 125 1.22 6.21 -10.80
CA HIS A 125 1.95 6.83 -11.92
C HIS A 125 2.80 5.82 -12.69
N GLU A 126 3.39 4.83 -12.01
CA GLU A 126 4.17 3.77 -12.66
C GLU A 126 3.29 2.58 -13.09
N ALA A 127 2.33 2.18 -12.26
CA ALA A 127 1.44 1.07 -12.55
C ALA A 127 0.41 1.34 -13.66
N ALA A 128 0.16 2.60 -14.01
CA ALA A 128 -0.66 2.98 -15.16
C ALA A 128 -0.01 2.62 -16.50
N LYS A 129 1.30 2.36 -16.52
CA LYS A 129 2.07 1.96 -17.68
C LYS A 129 2.01 0.43 -17.89
N PRO A 130 2.42 -0.06 -19.10
CA PRO A 130 2.60 -1.49 -19.29
C PRO A 130 3.56 -2.08 -18.25
N PRO A 131 3.35 -3.33 -17.83
CA PRO A 131 2.34 -4.27 -18.29
C PRO A 131 1.00 -4.18 -17.57
N TYR A 132 0.86 -3.35 -16.51
CA TYR A 132 -0.27 -3.42 -15.57
C TYR A 132 -1.50 -2.62 -16.02
N HIS A 133 -1.29 -1.41 -16.57
CA HIS A 133 -2.38 -0.52 -16.99
C HIS A 133 -3.41 -0.23 -15.89
N ALA A 134 -2.94 0.00 -14.64
CA ALA A 134 -3.81 0.37 -13.54
C ALA A 134 -4.47 1.73 -13.81
N GLU A 135 -5.80 1.79 -13.62
CA GLU A 135 -6.62 2.96 -13.97
C GLU A 135 -6.86 3.88 -12.77
N ILE A 136 -6.89 3.29 -11.58
CA ILE A 136 -7.15 3.96 -10.31
C ILE A 136 -6.31 3.34 -9.20
N ALA A 137 -6.16 4.07 -8.10
CA ALA A 137 -5.54 3.52 -6.89
C ALA A 137 -6.43 3.73 -5.66
N GLY A 138 -6.27 2.88 -4.68
CA GLY A 138 -6.97 2.99 -3.41
C GLY A 138 -6.21 2.37 -2.24
N THR A 139 -6.48 2.87 -1.04
CA THR A 139 -6.04 2.24 0.19
C THR A 139 -7.17 1.38 0.75
N LEU A 140 -6.87 0.12 1.05
CA LEU A 140 -7.77 -0.80 1.71
C LEU A 140 -7.37 -0.91 3.19
N GLN A 141 -8.10 -0.19 4.04
CA GLN A 141 -7.86 -0.18 5.48
C GLN A 141 -8.55 -1.38 6.13
N LEU A 142 -7.75 -2.33 6.61
CA LEU A 142 -8.21 -3.57 7.21
C LEU A 142 -8.63 -3.38 8.68
N ASN A 143 -9.59 -4.16 9.13
CA ASN A 143 -10.07 -4.14 10.50
C ASN A 143 -9.53 -5.32 11.32
N SER A 144 -8.95 -5.05 12.51
CA SER A 144 -8.46 -6.07 13.42
C SER A 144 -9.54 -7.00 13.99
N ASN A 145 -10.81 -6.63 13.87
CA ASN A 145 -11.96 -7.39 14.39
C ASN A 145 -12.70 -8.20 13.30
N GLY A 146 -12.11 -8.38 12.13
CA GLY A 146 -12.69 -9.17 11.03
C GLY A 146 -13.84 -8.51 10.28
N ARG A 147 -14.17 -7.25 10.57
CA ARG A 147 -15.26 -6.54 9.88
C ARG A 147 -14.84 -6.09 8.47
N THR A 148 -15.83 -5.71 7.67
CA THR A 148 -15.63 -5.16 6.32
C THR A 148 -14.60 -4.04 6.34
N PRO A 149 -13.56 -4.10 5.50
CA PRO A 149 -12.54 -3.07 5.43
C PRO A 149 -13.09 -1.80 4.81
N ARG A 150 -12.39 -0.69 5.05
CA ARG A 150 -12.70 0.59 4.42
C ARG A 150 -11.84 0.79 3.18
N MET A 151 -12.49 0.91 2.01
CA MET A 151 -11.83 1.33 0.77
C MET A 151 -11.87 2.86 0.67
N ALA A 152 -10.71 3.47 0.44
CA ALA A 152 -10.60 4.89 0.11
C ALA A 152 -9.89 5.03 -1.25
N TRP A 153 -10.65 5.45 -2.26
CA TRP A 153 -10.11 5.71 -3.60
C TRP A 153 -9.38 7.03 -3.65
N LEU A 154 -8.36 7.09 -4.49
CA LEU A 154 -7.63 8.32 -4.80
C LEU A 154 -8.46 9.14 -5.80
N GLU A 155 -9.00 10.28 -5.33
CA GLU A 155 -9.87 11.14 -6.15
C GLU A 155 -9.08 12.19 -6.96
N ASP A 156 -7.95 12.65 -6.42
CA ASP A 156 -7.07 13.65 -7.04
C ASP A 156 -5.64 13.12 -7.09
N ASP A 157 -5.39 12.26 -8.07
CA ASP A 157 -4.09 11.65 -8.31
C ASP A 157 -3.04 12.67 -8.77
N GLY A 158 -3.44 13.67 -9.54
CA GLY A 158 -2.56 14.73 -10.04
C GLY A 158 -1.97 15.56 -8.91
N MET A 159 -2.80 16.10 -8.01
CA MET A 159 -2.32 16.89 -6.87
C MET A 159 -1.51 16.03 -5.89
N ALA A 160 -1.95 14.82 -5.61
CA ALA A 160 -1.25 13.89 -4.73
C ALA A 160 0.13 13.50 -5.31
N PHE A 161 0.24 13.30 -6.61
CA PHE A 161 1.51 13.03 -7.28
C PHE A 161 2.44 14.23 -7.27
N GLN A 162 1.92 15.46 -7.51
CA GLN A 162 2.73 16.69 -7.39
C GLN A 162 3.26 16.88 -5.96
N ALA A 163 2.45 16.61 -4.95
CA ALA A 163 2.91 16.64 -3.55
C ALA A 163 4.02 15.63 -3.29
N PHE A 164 3.93 14.41 -3.86
CA PHE A 164 5.00 13.42 -3.81
C PHE A 164 6.28 13.92 -4.51
N LEU A 165 6.18 14.47 -5.71
CA LEU A 165 7.34 15.00 -6.45
C LEU A 165 8.03 16.15 -5.69
N GLY A 166 7.25 17.01 -5.04
CA GLY A 166 7.79 18.06 -4.15
C GLY A 166 8.59 17.44 -2.99
N SER A 167 8.06 16.37 -2.38
CA SER A 167 8.73 15.64 -1.30
C SER A 167 10.01 14.94 -1.79
N LEU A 168 10.00 14.35 -2.99
CA LEU A 168 11.16 13.73 -3.62
C LEU A 168 12.27 14.76 -3.88
N ASN A 169 11.91 15.95 -4.37
CA ASN A 169 12.85 17.02 -4.62
C ASN A 169 13.48 17.54 -3.30
N ALA A 170 12.66 17.74 -2.27
CA ALA A 170 13.14 18.10 -0.94
C ALA A 170 14.05 17.02 -0.36
N PHE A 171 13.66 15.76 -0.45
CA PHE A 171 14.47 14.62 0.01
C PHE A 171 15.85 14.61 -0.63
N ARG A 172 15.95 14.80 -1.95
CA ARG A 172 17.23 14.84 -2.67
C ARG A 172 18.09 16.04 -2.30
N TYR A 173 17.46 17.20 -2.13
CA TYR A 173 18.16 18.42 -1.80
C TYR A 173 18.78 18.38 -0.40
N PHE A 174 18.06 17.83 0.58
CA PHE A 174 18.50 17.78 1.98
C PHE A 174 19.24 16.50 2.36
N ARG A 175 19.21 15.47 1.52
CA ARG A 175 20.01 14.25 1.76
C ARG A 175 21.47 14.55 1.44
N LYS A 176 22.29 14.58 2.50
CA LYS A 176 23.75 14.68 2.40
C LYS A 176 24.38 13.30 2.32
#